data_e6af8d4eca569a8c147ac14bbd8f0a0e
#
_entry.id   e6af8d4eca569a8c147ac14bbd8f0a0e
#
_cell.length_a   1.000
_cell.length_b   1.000
_cell.length_c   1.000
_cell.angle_alpha   90.00
_cell.angle_beta   90.00
_cell.angle_gamma   90.00
#
_symmetry.space_group_name_H-M   'P 1'
#
loop_
_entity.id
_entity.type
_entity.pdbx_description
1 polymer ?
#
loop_
_entity_poly.entity_id
_entity_poly.type
_entity_poly.pdbx_seq_one_letter_code
_entity_poly.pdbx_strand_id
1 'polypeptide(L)'
;FFYYDGEERGLLAKKRSKHAQWQKSLSEAEDYAIGDYTGGGYYDINAYLRKTGDWENINSAFVEQQIKGLDSAISRYELKENIRVQRGVMNDVLDRLVEDNDVQESLSELVGKKFRESAYSSTTVVQGNGVATAKPTIFDIEIPAGVGRGAYVNQLAGQFQDTEYEFLLKRGATFTIKEVREEEIMGEYRYYIKMVMDDE
;
A
#
# COMPACT_ATOMS: atom_id res chain seq x y z
N PHE A 1 -0.52 1.87 17.23
CA PHE A 1 -0.85 1.29 15.90
C PHE A 1 -1.53 -0.06 16.07
N PHE A 2 -2.59 -0.31 15.32
CA PHE A 2 -3.37 -1.53 15.38
C PHE A 2 -3.90 -1.93 13.99
N TYR A 3 -4.25 -3.20 13.84
CA TYR A 3 -4.94 -3.68 12.64
C TYR A 3 -6.44 -3.48 12.79
N TYR A 4 -7.12 -3.18 11.69
CA TYR A 4 -8.56 -3.23 11.64
C TYR A 4 -9.03 -4.69 11.57
N ASP A 5 -9.88 -5.07 12.51
CA ASP A 5 -10.62 -6.33 12.46
C ASP A 5 -11.99 -6.17 11.79
N GLY A 6 -12.83 -7.20 11.86
CA GLY A 6 -14.15 -7.18 11.26
C GLY A 6 -15.07 -6.07 11.80
N GLU A 7 -15.00 -5.77 13.09
CA GLU A 7 -15.81 -4.73 13.73
C GLU A 7 -15.28 -3.33 13.38
N GLU A 8 -13.99 -3.15 13.42
CA GLU A 8 -13.32 -1.90 13.07
C GLU A 8 -13.50 -1.54 11.60
N ARG A 9 -13.46 -2.52 10.69
CA ARG A 9 -13.86 -2.31 9.30
C ARG A 9 -15.30 -1.81 9.18
N GLY A 10 -16.20 -2.32 10.01
CA GLY A 10 -17.55 -1.83 10.09
C GLY A 10 -17.65 -0.36 10.50
N LEU A 11 -16.74 0.12 11.36
CA LEU A 11 -16.65 1.54 11.72
C LEU A 11 -16.25 2.43 10.56
N LEU A 12 -15.37 1.96 9.67
CA LEU A 12 -15.00 2.69 8.45
C LEU A 12 -16.18 2.91 7.51
N ALA A 13 -17.14 1.99 7.51
CA ALA A 13 -18.32 2.04 6.64
C ALA A 13 -19.49 2.85 7.22
N LYS A 14 -19.38 3.41 8.43
CA LYS A 14 -20.47 4.22 9.01
C LYS A 14 -20.74 5.47 8.16
N LYS A 15 -22.04 5.72 7.90
CA LYS A 15 -22.51 6.82 7.03
C LYS A 15 -22.00 8.22 7.41
N ARG A 16 -21.60 8.45 8.66
CA ARG A 16 -21.09 9.73 9.16
C ARG A 16 -19.59 9.71 9.44
N SER A 17 -18.89 8.60 9.13
CA SER A 17 -17.45 8.53 9.28
C SER A 17 -16.74 9.46 8.27
N LYS A 18 -15.51 9.85 8.56
CA LYS A 18 -14.68 10.59 7.61
C LYS A 18 -14.45 9.79 6.33
N HIS A 19 -14.32 8.47 6.44
CA HIS A 19 -14.26 7.57 5.29
C HIS A 19 -15.53 7.67 4.41
N ALA A 20 -16.71 7.60 5.00
CA ALA A 20 -17.96 7.71 4.24
C ALA A 20 -18.13 9.09 3.59
N GLN A 21 -17.73 10.15 4.28
CA GLN A 21 -17.73 11.51 3.72
C GLN A 21 -16.76 11.62 2.53
N TRP A 22 -15.56 11.08 2.67
CA TRP A 22 -14.57 11.03 1.59
C TRP A 22 -15.10 10.28 0.38
N GLN A 23 -15.65 9.08 0.58
CA GLN A 23 -16.21 8.26 -0.50
C GLN A 23 -17.30 9.00 -1.29
N LYS A 24 -18.19 9.73 -0.58
CA LYS A 24 -19.22 10.56 -1.22
C LYS A 24 -18.66 11.78 -1.95
N SER A 25 -17.48 12.25 -1.58
CA SER A 25 -16.82 13.41 -2.20
C SER A 25 -16.10 13.10 -3.51
N LEU A 26 -15.96 11.79 -3.85
CA LEU A 26 -15.24 11.38 -5.05
C LEU A 26 -15.95 11.86 -6.32
N SER A 27 -15.19 12.44 -7.24
CA SER A 27 -15.66 12.69 -8.60
C SER A 27 -15.73 11.37 -9.39
N GLU A 28 -16.45 11.38 -10.52
CA GLU A 28 -16.49 10.22 -11.41
C GLU A 28 -15.09 9.81 -11.89
N ALA A 29 -14.22 10.77 -12.16
CA ALA A 29 -12.85 10.51 -12.58
C ALA A 29 -11.99 9.87 -11.47
N GLU A 30 -12.18 10.30 -10.23
CA GLU A 30 -11.50 9.72 -9.06
C GLU A 30 -12.00 8.30 -8.77
N ASP A 31 -13.30 8.10 -8.79
CA ASP A 31 -13.92 6.79 -8.61
C ASP A 31 -13.47 5.79 -9.69
N TYR A 32 -13.46 6.24 -10.94
CA TYR A 32 -12.94 5.44 -12.06
C TYR A 32 -11.46 5.10 -11.87
N ALA A 33 -10.62 6.06 -11.49
CA ALA A 33 -9.19 5.83 -11.30
C ALA A 33 -8.91 4.79 -10.19
N ILE A 34 -9.65 4.83 -9.10
CA ILE A 34 -9.54 3.85 -8.02
C ILE A 34 -10.02 2.48 -8.51
N GLY A 35 -11.15 2.41 -9.18
CA GLY A 35 -11.69 1.16 -9.74
C GLY A 35 -10.76 0.53 -10.77
N ASP A 36 -10.17 1.32 -11.67
CA ASP A 36 -9.18 0.86 -12.64
C ASP A 36 -7.92 0.31 -11.95
N TYR A 37 -7.36 1.08 -11.00
CA TYR A 37 -6.19 0.65 -10.24
C TYR A 37 -6.42 -0.69 -9.54
N THR A 38 -7.48 -0.81 -8.78
CA THR A 38 -7.81 -2.03 -8.02
C THR A 38 -8.21 -3.20 -8.90
N GLY A 39 -8.69 -2.94 -10.11
CA GLY A 39 -9.11 -3.95 -11.09
C GLY A 39 -8.01 -4.52 -11.97
N GLY A 40 -6.82 -3.93 -11.98
CA GLY A 40 -5.71 -4.39 -12.83
C GLY A 40 -4.86 -3.27 -13.42
N GLY A 41 -5.35 -2.05 -13.46
CA GLY A 41 -4.60 -0.88 -13.95
C GLY A 41 -3.32 -0.59 -13.16
N TYR A 42 -3.21 -1.14 -11.96
CA TYR A 42 -2.01 -1.01 -11.13
C TYR A 42 -0.74 -1.52 -11.83
N TYR A 43 -0.81 -2.49 -12.71
CA TYR A 43 0.35 -2.98 -13.46
C TYR A 43 1.00 -1.85 -14.26
N ASP A 44 0.23 -1.21 -15.10
CA ASP A 44 0.71 -0.14 -15.97
C ASP A 44 1.07 1.13 -15.18
N ILE A 45 0.21 1.52 -14.25
CA ILE A 45 0.42 2.70 -13.42
C ILE A 45 1.72 2.58 -12.61
N ASN A 46 1.92 1.46 -11.93
CA ASN A 46 3.09 1.27 -11.10
C ASN A 46 4.37 1.05 -11.93
N ALA A 47 4.30 0.32 -13.05
CA ALA A 47 5.43 0.19 -13.97
C ALA A 47 5.86 1.55 -14.52
N TYR A 48 4.90 2.39 -14.91
CA TYR A 48 5.16 3.75 -15.37
C TYR A 48 5.84 4.61 -14.31
N LEU A 49 5.34 4.56 -13.07
CA LEU A 49 5.90 5.33 -11.94
C LEU A 49 7.30 4.87 -11.52
N ARG A 50 7.56 3.57 -11.55
CA ARG A 50 8.86 2.97 -11.22
C ARG A 50 9.86 3.01 -12.37
N LYS A 51 9.40 3.27 -13.59
CA LYS A 51 10.19 3.15 -14.81
C LYS A 51 10.75 1.73 -14.98
N THR A 52 9.89 0.73 -14.80
CA THR A 52 10.22 -0.69 -14.87
C THR A 52 9.45 -1.41 -15.97
N GLY A 53 9.97 -2.55 -16.42
CA GLY A 53 9.34 -3.32 -17.50
C GLY A 53 9.24 -2.52 -18.79
N ASP A 54 8.16 -2.70 -19.51
CA ASP A 54 7.90 -2.06 -20.82
C ASP A 54 7.18 -0.70 -20.67
N TRP A 55 7.53 0.07 -19.66
CA TRP A 55 6.86 1.32 -19.30
C TRP A 55 6.84 2.37 -20.41
N GLU A 56 7.84 2.37 -21.31
CA GLU A 56 7.93 3.32 -22.43
C GLU A 56 6.82 3.09 -23.49
N ASN A 57 6.29 1.88 -23.56
CA ASN A 57 5.20 1.51 -24.49
C ASN A 57 3.80 1.63 -23.85
N ILE A 58 3.72 2.00 -22.59
CA ILE A 58 2.45 2.25 -21.90
C ILE A 58 1.82 3.54 -22.46
N ASN A 59 0.49 3.56 -22.56
CA ASN A 59 -0.24 4.78 -22.90
C ASN A 59 -0.11 5.81 -21.78
N SER A 60 0.92 6.66 -21.88
CA SER A 60 1.25 7.64 -20.84
C SER A 60 0.13 8.65 -20.56
N ALA A 61 -0.58 9.09 -21.59
CA ALA A 61 -1.69 10.04 -21.41
C ALA A 61 -2.82 9.44 -20.56
N PHE A 62 -3.16 8.17 -20.79
CA PHE A 62 -4.16 7.46 -19.99
C PHE A 62 -3.68 7.26 -18.56
N VAL A 63 -2.45 6.75 -18.38
CA VAL A 63 -1.87 6.49 -17.05
C VAL A 63 -1.74 7.77 -16.24
N GLU A 64 -1.27 8.87 -16.82
CA GLU A 64 -1.15 10.15 -16.13
C GLU A 64 -2.50 10.70 -15.68
N GLN A 65 -3.56 10.47 -16.46
CA GLN A 65 -4.93 10.82 -16.05
C GLN A 65 -5.37 9.99 -14.82
N GLN A 66 -5.07 8.69 -14.79
CA GLN A 66 -5.37 7.85 -13.63
C GLN A 66 -4.57 8.28 -12.40
N ILE A 67 -3.29 8.58 -12.56
CA ILE A 67 -2.43 9.09 -11.48
C ILE A 67 -3.01 10.39 -10.90
N LYS A 68 -3.46 11.30 -11.74
CA LYS A 68 -4.10 12.55 -11.31
C LYS A 68 -5.34 12.29 -10.47
N GLY A 69 -6.18 11.35 -10.88
CA GLY A 69 -7.39 10.96 -10.15
C GLY A 69 -7.05 10.31 -8.79
N LEU A 70 -6.10 9.38 -8.77
CA LEU A 70 -5.65 8.72 -7.54
C LEU A 70 -5.03 9.73 -6.55
N ASP A 71 -4.12 10.58 -7.01
CA ASP A 71 -3.49 11.59 -6.17
C ASP A 71 -4.52 12.56 -5.58
N SER A 72 -5.47 13.01 -6.39
CA SER A 72 -6.55 13.88 -5.95
C SER A 72 -7.41 13.25 -4.87
N ALA A 73 -7.84 12.01 -5.06
CA ALA A 73 -8.64 11.27 -4.11
C ALA A 73 -7.90 11.02 -2.79
N ILE A 74 -6.67 10.52 -2.86
CA ILE A 74 -5.86 10.19 -1.69
C ILE A 74 -5.49 11.43 -0.89
N SER A 75 -5.20 12.55 -1.56
CA SER A 75 -4.79 13.79 -0.90
C SER A 75 -5.82 14.33 0.12
N ARG A 76 -7.07 13.96 -0.03
CA ARG A 76 -8.18 14.40 0.85
C ARG A 76 -8.58 13.38 1.90
N TYR A 77 -8.00 12.17 1.86
CA TYR A 77 -8.36 11.11 2.82
C TYR A 77 -7.79 11.42 4.18
N GLU A 78 -8.64 11.50 5.19
CA GLU A 78 -8.24 11.72 6.58
C GLU A 78 -8.23 10.40 7.34
N LEU A 79 -7.03 9.95 7.70
CA LEU A 79 -6.83 8.83 8.61
C LEU A 79 -6.80 9.37 10.04
N LYS A 80 -7.83 9.08 10.83
CA LYS A 80 -7.97 9.63 12.18
C LYS A 80 -7.10 8.98 13.23
N GLU A 81 -6.73 7.75 13.01
CA GLU A 81 -6.00 6.92 13.96
C GLU A 81 -4.77 6.30 13.31
N ASN A 82 -3.76 6.04 14.12
CA ASN A 82 -2.62 5.27 13.69
C ASN A 82 -3.08 3.84 13.38
N ILE A 83 -2.71 3.32 12.21
CA ILE A 83 -3.07 1.96 11.81
C ILE A 83 -1.83 1.15 11.43
N ARG A 84 -1.99 -0.16 11.37
CA ARG A 84 -1.02 -1.08 10.77
C ARG A 84 -1.68 -1.77 9.58
N VAL A 85 -0.89 -1.94 8.53
CA VAL A 85 -1.30 -2.66 7.32
C VAL A 85 -0.20 -3.64 6.92
N GLN A 86 -0.54 -4.64 6.13
CA GLN A 86 0.43 -5.59 5.59
C GLN A 86 0.46 -5.55 4.07
N ARG A 87 1.64 -5.79 3.52
CA ARG A 87 1.86 -5.95 2.09
C ARG A 87 2.83 -7.11 1.86
N GLY A 88 2.43 -8.07 1.03
CA GLY A 88 3.33 -9.09 0.53
C GLY A 88 4.09 -8.59 -0.69
N VAL A 89 5.40 -8.82 -0.74
CA VAL A 89 6.26 -8.44 -1.86
C VAL A 89 7.09 -9.61 -2.34
N MET A 90 7.43 -9.57 -3.63
CA MET A 90 8.29 -10.55 -4.26
C MET A 90 9.77 -10.20 -4.03
N ASN A 91 10.66 -11.13 -4.39
CA ASN A 91 12.09 -10.99 -4.15
C ASN A 91 12.72 -9.76 -4.83
N ASP A 92 12.22 -9.35 -5.99
CA ASP A 92 12.72 -8.16 -6.69
C ASP A 92 12.60 -6.86 -5.86
N VAL A 93 11.57 -6.77 -5.03
CA VAL A 93 11.39 -5.62 -4.11
C VAL A 93 12.40 -5.69 -2.98
N LEU A 94 12.62 -6.88 -2.41
CA LEU A 94 13.63 -7.08 -1.37
C LEU A 94 15.04 -6.81 -1.92
N ASP A 95 15.34 -7.29 -3.12
CA ASP A 95 16.62 -7.08 -3.79
C ASP A 95 16.91 -5.58 -3.97
N ARG A 96 15.93 -4.81 -4.44
CA ARG A 96 16.06 -3.34 -4.53
C ARG A 96 16.33 -2.70 -3.18
N LEU A 97 15.62 -3.14 -2.15
CA LEU A 97 15.79 -2.60 -0.80
C LEU A 97 17.21 -2.85 -0.27
N VAL A 98 17.76 -4.02 -0.55
CA VAL A 98 19.12 -4.41 -0.22
C VAL A 98 20.13 -3.57 -1.00
N GLU A 99 19.95 -3.42 -2.31
CA GLU A 99 20.82 -2.64 -3.19
C GLU A 99 20.81 -1.14 -2.83
N ASP A 100 19.62 -0.56 -2.68
CA ASP A 100 19.46 0.87 -2.38
C ASP A 100 20.08 1.26 -1.03
N ASN A 101 20.20 0.31 -0.11
CA ASN A 101 20.77 0.54 1.23
C ASN A 101 22.17 -0.03 1.42
N ASP A 102 22.81 -0.54 0.35
CA ASP A 102 24.17 -1.07 0.36
C ASP A 102 24.39 -2.14 1.45
N VAL A 103 23.44 -3.06 1.57
CA VAL A 103 23.50 -4.18 2.54
C VAL A 103 24.56 -5.20 2.08
N GLN A 104 25.51 -5.51 2.93
CA GLN A 104 26.66 -6.35 2.59
C GLN A 104 26.61 -7.77 3.20
N GLU A 105 26.22 -7.89 4.47
CA GLU A 105 26.36 -9.13 5.22
C GLU A 105 25.01 -9.70 5.66
N SER A 106 24.11 -8.87 6.16
CA SER A 106 22.88 -9.31 6.79
C SER A 106 21.74 -8.33 6.58
N LEU A 107 20.50 -8.86 6.38
CA LEU A 107 19.29 -8.04 6.30
C LEU A 107 19.04 -7.21 7.56
N SER A 108 19.63 -7.58 8.71
CA SER A 108 19.53 -6.77 9.94
C SER A 108 20.13 -5.37 9.79
N GLU A 109 21.05 -5.17 8.82
CA GLU A 109 21.62 -3.87 8.48
C GLU A 109 20.57 -2.88 7.95
N LEU A 110 19.43 -3.37 7.49
CA LEU A 110 18.31 -2.55 7.04
C LEU A 110 17.64 -1.78 8.19
N VAL A 111 17.79 -2.20 9.44
CA VAL A 111 17.18 -1.52 10.58
C VAL A 111 17.69 -0.07 10.67
N GLY A 112 16.77 0.88 10.70
CA GLY A 112 17.07 2.32 10.67
C GLY A 112 17.24 2.91 9.27
N LYS A 113 17.30 2.07 8.25
CA LYS A 113 17.40 2.49 6.84
C LYS A 113 16.02 2.89 6.29
N LYS A 114 16.05 3.51 5.12
CA LYS A 114 14.86 4.00 4.42
C LYS A 114 14.48 3.08 3.26
N PHE A 115 13.18 2.96 3.05
CA PHE A 115 12.60 2.40 1.84
C PHE A 115 11.72 3.45 1.17
N ARG A 116 11.99 3.77 -0.09
CA ARG A 116 11.17 4.67 -0.89
C ARG A 116 10.47 3.90 -2.00
N GLU A 117 9.15 4.04 -2.05
CA GLU A 117 8.34 3.46 -3.12
C GLU A 117 7.81 4.57 -4.03
N SER A 118 8.27 4.58 -5.28
CA SER A 118 7.85 5.58 -6.28
C SER A 118 6.39 5.41 -6.70
N ALA A 119 5.88 4.18 -6.64
CA ALA A 119 4.52 3.83 -7.01
C ALA A 119 3.56 3.91 -5.82
N TYR A 120 2.28 3.68 -6.09
CA TYR A 120 1.30 3.39 -5.05
C TYR A 120 1.57 2.01 -4.45
N SER A 121 1.12 1.80 -3.22
CA SER A 121 1.26 0.52 -2.54
C SER A 121 -0.08 -0.02 -2.08
N SER A 122 -0.52 -1.10 -2.71
CA SER A 122 -1.62 -1.93 -2.22
C SER A 122 -1.24 -2.62 -0.92
N THR A 123 -2.05 -2.45 0.09
CA THR A 123 -1.89 -3.10 1.40
C THR A 123 -3.23 -3.64 1.89
N THR A 124 -3.20 -4.54 2.86
CA THR A 124 -4.40 -5.02 3.54
C THR A 124 -4.45 -4.53 4.98
N VAL A 125 -5.64 -4.15 5.45
CA VAL A 125 -5.86 -3.81 6.87
C VAL A 125 -6.05 -5.05 7.75
N VAL A 126 -6.10 -6.23 7.16
CA VAL A 126 -6.29 -7.51 7.87
C VAL A 126 -4.97 -8.21 8.05
N GLN A 127 -4.53 -8.35 9.29
CA GLN A 127 -3.34 -9.12 9.61
C GLN A 127 -3.49 -10.59 9.18
N GLY A 128 -2.45 -11.12 8.51
CA GLY A 128 -2.44 -12.51 8.07
C GLY A 128 -3.30 -12.80 6.84
N ASN A 129 -3.82 -11.77 6.17
CA ASN A 129 -4.55 -11.95 4.92
C ASN A 129 -3.65 -12.61 3.86
N GLY A 130 -4.19 -13.60 3.15
CA GLY A 130 -3.45 -14.37 2.14
C GLY A 130 -2.84 -13.52 1.03
N VAL A 131 -3.42 -12.37 0.70
CA VAL A 131 -2.86 -11.44 -0.28
C VAL A 131 -1.46 -10.95 0.11
N ALA A 132 -1.19 -10.84 1.40
CA ALA A 132 0.14 -10.50 1.93
C ALA A 132 0.97 -11.75 2.25
N THR A 133 0.41 -12.70 2.99
CA THR A 133 1.15 -13.84 3.54
C THR A 133 1.54 -14.91 2.51
N ALA A 134 0.96 -14.87 1.30
CA ALA A 134 1.34 -15.74 0.20
C ALA A 134 2.68 -15.35 -0.47
N LYS A 135 3.25 -14.21 -0.13
CA LYS A 135 4.50 -13.70 -0.72
C LYS A 135 5.72 -14.04 0.15
N PRO A 136 6.92 -14.11 -0.43
CA PRO A 136 8.15 -14.47 0.31
C PRO A 136 8.57 -13.43 1.35
N THR A 137 8.21 -12.17 1.17
CA THR A 137 8.50 -11.10 2.13
C THR A 137 7.22 -10.36 2.48
N ILE A 138 7.04 -10.09 3.77
CA ILE A 138 5.88 -9.37 4.30
C ILE A 138 6.36 -8.05 4.90
N PHE A 139 5.85 -6.96 4.38
CA PHE A 139 5.98 -5.64 4.98
C PHE A 139 4.83 -5.41 5.96
N ASP A 140 5.16 -5.15 7.21
CA ASP A 140 4.22 -4.73 8.25
C ASP A 140 4.42 -3.24 8.47
N ILE A 141 3.47 -2.44 8.05
CA ILE A 141 3.64 -0.99 7.90
C ILE A 141 2.76 -0.27 8.91
N GLU A 142 3.39 0.51 9.77
CA GLU A 142 2.71 1.45 10.65
C GLU A 142 2.48 2.77 9.91
N ILE A 143 1.23 3.22 9.89
CA ILE A 143 0.82 4.45 9.21
C ILE A 143 0.28 5.40 10.27
N PRO A 144 0.98 6.52 10.53
CA PRO A 144 0.49 7.54 11.45
C PRO A 144 -0.83 8.15 10.96
N ALA A 145 -1.68 8.57 11.89
CA ALA A 145 -2.84 9.39 11.58
C ALA A 145 -2.41 10.64 10.80
N GLY A 146 -3.28 11.12 9.93
CA GLY A 146 -3.00 12.28 9.11
C GLY A 146 -3.80 12.30 7.82
N VAL A 147 -3.58 13.34 7.01
CA VAL A 147 -4.26 13.54 5.72
C VAL A 147 -3.32 13.20 4.58
N GLY A 148 -3.84 12.53 3.55
CA GLY A 148 -3.09 12.26 2.32
C GLY A 148 -2.11 11.11 2.38
N ARG A 149 -2.18 10.25 3.39
CA ARG A 149 -1.28 9.09 3.56
C ARG A 149 -1.65 7.91 2.67
N GLY A 150 -2.91 7.73 2.45
CA GLY A 150 -3.53 6.66 1.70
C GLY A 150 -5.04 6.69 1.89
N ALA A 151 -5.74 5.73 1.32
CA ALA A 151 -7.19 5.63 1.45
C ALA A 151 -7.66 4.18 1.52
N TYR A 152 -8.66 3.92 2.34
CA TYR A 152 -9.34 2.63 2.38
C TYR A 152 -10.28 2.53 1.19
N VAL A 153 -9.99 1.62 0.27
CA VAL A 153 -10.67 1.53 -1.03
C VAL A 153 -11.46 0.24 -1.23
N ASN A 154 -11.66 -0.54 -0.16
CA ASN A 154 -12.29 -1.86 -0.24
C ASN A 154 -13.64 -1.83 -0.98
N GLN A 155 -14.51 -0.85 -0.72
CA GLN A 155 -15.83 -0.76 -1.35
C GLN A 155 -15.78 -0.37 -2.83
N LEU A 156 -14.62 0.09 -3.31
CA LEU A 156 -14.39 0.53 -4.69
C LEU A 156 -13.62 -0.51 -5.50
N ALA A 157 -13.23 -1.61 -4.88
CA ALA A 157 -12.35 -2.64 -5.46
C ALA A 157 -13.07 -3.68 -6.32
N GLY A 158 -14.33 -3.46 -6.67
CA GLY A 158 -15.10 -4.36 -7.55
C GLY A 158 -15.09 -5.82 -7.08
N GLN A 159 -14.58 -6.71 -7.89
CA GLN A 159 -14.50 -8.15 -7.58
C GLN A 159 -13.60 -8.51 -6.38
N PHE A 160 -12.71 -7.62 -5.97
CA PHE A 160 -11.82 -7.81 -4.82
C PHE A 160 -12.39 -7.23 -3.53
N GLN A 161 -13.58 -6.65 -3.58
CA GLN A 161 -14.27 -6.16 -2.39
C GLN A 161 -14.44 -7.29 -1.37
N ASP A 162 -14.19 -6.97 -0.09
CA ASP A 162 -14.28 -7.90 1.04
C ASP A 162 -13.39 -9.15 0.92
N THR A 163 -12.37 -9.10 0.06
CA THR A 163 -11.35 -10.13 -0.10
C THR A 163 -9.99 -9.62 0.36
N GLU A 164 -9.54 -8.53 -0.21
CA GLU A 164 -8.22 -7.95 0.07
C GLU A 164 -8.26 -6.90 1.18
N TYR A 165 -9.41 -6.31 1.45
CA TYR A 165 -9.58 -5.23 2.44
C TYR A 165 -8.53 -4.14 2.28
N GLU A 166 -8.45 -3.61 1.06
CA GLU A 166 -7.34 -2.81 0.60
C GLU A 166 -7.30 -1.41 1.22
N PHE A 167 -6.13 -1.05 1.72
CA PHE A 167 -5.74 0.32 2.02
C PHE A 167 -4.62 0.71 1.05
N LEU A 168 -4.91 1.66 0.18
CA LEU A 168 -4.00 2.10 -0.88
C LEU A 168 -3.15 3.26 -0.39
N LEU A 169 -1.82 3.05 -0.26
CA LEU A 169 -0.88 4.08 0.14
C LEU A 169 -0.54 5.02 -1.02
N LYS A 170 -0.34 6.29 -0.70
CA LYS A 170 0.12 7.29 -1.67
C LYS A 170 1.40 6.86 -2.38
N ARG A 171 1.58 7.28 -3.63
CA ARG A 171 2.85 7.14 -4.33
C ARG A 171 3.95 8.01 -3.72
N GLY A 172 5.21 7.63 -3.94
CA GLY A 172 6.37 8.38 -3.49
C GLY A 172 6.58 8.37 -1.98
N ALA A 173 5.91 7.48 -1.25
CA ALA A 173 6.06 7.38 0.21
C ALA A 173 7.44 6.86 0.60
N THR A 174 7.96 7.38 1.69
CA THR A 174 9.20 6.91 2.34
C THR A 174 8.86 6.27 3.67
N PHE A 175 9.54 5.17 3.97
CA PHE A 175 9.35 4.39 5.18
C PHE A 175 10.69 4.22 5.89
N THR A 176 10.66 4.17 7.22
CA THR A 176 11.83 3.82 8.05
C THR A 176 11.67 2.39 8.54
N ILE A 177 12.68 1.56 8.30
CA ILE A 177 12.69 0.15 8.72
C ILE A 177 13.01 0.07 10.22
N LYS A 178 12.17 -0.65 10.97
CA LYS A 178 12.27 -0.79 12.42
C LYS A 178 12.74 -2.16 12.88
N GLU A 179 12.37 -3.21 12.16
CA GLU A 179 12.70 -4.59 12.52
C GLU A 179 12.77 -5.44 11.25
N VAL A 180 13.72 -6.36 11.24
CA VAL A 180 13.84 -7.40 10.21
C VAL A 180 13.99 -8.74 10.90
N ARG A 181 13.16 -9.71 10.53
CA ARG A 181 13.26 -11.08 11.04
C ARG A 181 12.84 -12.10 9.99
N GLU A 182 13.30 -13.32 10.17
CA GLU A 182 12.71 -14.49 9.52
C GLU A 182 11.56 -15.02 10.38
N GLU A 183 10.48 -15.44 9.74
CA GLU A 183 9.34 -16.02 10.39
C GLU A 183 8.88 -17.26 9.62
N GLU A 184 8.64 -18.35 10.34
CA GLU A 184 8.05 -19.56 9.78
C GLU A 184 6.53 -19.38 9.70
N ILE A 185 5.99 -19.37 8.47
CA ILE A 185 4.56 -19.28 8.22
C ILE A 185 4.15 -20.50 7.41
N MET A 186 3.28 -21.33 7.96
CA MET A 186 2.78 -22.55 7.31
C MET A 186 3.90 -23.48 6.81
N GLY A 187 4.98 -23.62 7.60
CA GLY A 187 6.12 -24.48 7.28
C GLY A 187 7.15 -23.89 6.30
N GLU A 188 6.96 -22.66 5.87
CA GLU A 188 7.89 -21.95 5.00
C GLU A 188 8.48 -20.73 5.70
N TYR A 189 9.78 -20.49 5.51
CA TYR A 189 10.43 -19.30 6.03
C TYR A 189 10.13 -18.10 5.14
N ARG A 190 9.76 -16.97 5.79
CA ARG A 190 9.50 -15.71 5.14
C ARG A 190 10.26 -14.60 5.84
N TYR A 191 10.66 -13.58 5.09
CA TYR A 191 11.16 -12.36 5.69
C TYR A 191 9.99 -11.50 6.15
N TYR A 192 10.12 -10.95 7.34
CA TYR A 192 9.16 -10.05 7.94
C TYR A 192 9.85 -8.74 8.28
N ILE A 193 9.41 -7.66 7.66
CA ILE A 193 10.03 -6.34 7.77
C ILE A 193 8.99 -5.35 8.29
N LYS A 194 9.20 -4.88 9.52
CA LYS A 194 8.42 -3.79 10.09
C LYS A 194 8.97 -2.46 9.66
N MET A 195 8.09 -1.56 9.26
CA MET A 195 8.44 -0.19 8.89
C MET A 195 7.37 0.80 9.31
N VAL A 196 7.75 2.05 9.38
CA VAL A 196 6.84 3.16 9.69
C VAL A 196 6.88 4.15 8.53
N MET A 197 5.71 4.57 8.05
CA MET A 197 5.62 5.63 7.06
C MET A 197 6.13 6.94 7.68
N ASP A 198 7.07 7.59 7.02
CA ASP A 198 7.62 8.86 7.46
C ASP A 198 6.59 10.00 7.30
N ASP A 199 6.65 10.96 8.19
CA ASP A 199 5.99 12.26 8.03
C ASP A 199 6.81 13.09 7.03
N GLU A 200 6.18 13.48 5.93
CA GLU A 200 6.75 14.39 4.94
C GLU A 200 6.03 15.74 4.97
#